data_90894a0417f031518f3214a3ca3352be
#
_entry.id   90894a0417f031518f3214a3ca3352be
#
_cell.length_a   1.000
_cell.length_b   1.000
_cell.length_c   1.000
_cell.angle_alpha   90.00
_cell.angle_beta   90.00
_cell.angle_gamma   90.00
#
_symmetry.space_group_name_H-M   'P 1'
#
loop_
_entity.id
_entity.type
_entity.pdbx_description
1 polymer ?
#
loop_
_entity_poly.entity_id
_entity_poly.type
_entity_poly.pdbx_seq_one_letter_code
_entity_poly.pdbx_strand_id
1 'polypeptide(L)'
;MLKQHFLYNGELIENIYMAQPNGFVVQGKENLGCHLKKSIYGLKQASRQWYLKFNETIRRFGFKENEEDNCIYAKFRNGRYIFLVLYVDEILLASSDMDILLETMKFLSSSFDMKDMGEASYVLGIQIHRDRNAGVLGLSQRTYIENVLRRYGMHACKATPAPIVKDDKF
;
A
#
# COMPACT_ATOMS: atom_id res chain seq x y z
N MET A 1 6.72 -6.11 -6.49
CA MET A 1 6.02 -5.09 -5.67
C MET A 1 6.41 -3.71 -6.17
N LEU A 2 5.46 -2.81 -6.31
CA LEU A 2 5.72 -1.42 -6.69
C LEU A 2 5.39 -0.51 -5.51
N LYS A 3 6.19 0.53 -5.29
CA LYS A 3 5.93 1.55 -4.28
C LYS A 3 5.90 2.92 -4.95
N GLN A 4 4.87 3.70 -4.65
CA GLN A 4 4.68 5.02 -5.22
C GLN A 4 5.19 6.11 -4.29
N HIS A 5 5.76 7.15 -4.88
CA HIS A 5 5.91 8.45 -4.23
C HIS A 5 4.59 9.21 -4.34
N PHE A 6 3.70 8.92 -3.41
CA PHE A 6 2.29 9.29 -3.35
C PHE A 6 1.95 10.78 -3.56
N LEU A 7 2.89 11.68 -3.42
CA LEU A 7 2.60 13.06 -3.01
C LEU A 7 2.42 14.08 -4.13
N TYR A 8 2.73 13.77 -5.39
CA TYR A 8 2.98 14.85 -6.33
C TYR A 8 1.97 15.04 -7.48
N ASN A 9 0.95 14.18 -7.61
CA ASN A 9 0.09 14.22 -8.80
C ASN A 9 -1.42 14.32 -8.54
N GLY A 10 -1.87 14.49 -7.29
CA GLY A 10 -3.29 14.74 -7.00
C GLY A 10 -3.66 16.19 -7.25
N GLU A 11 -4.56 16.45 -8.19
CA GLU A 11 -5.20 17.76 -8.34
C GLU A 11 -6.08 18.03 -7.11
N LEU A 12 -5.99 19.24 -6.58
CA LEU A 12 -6.88 19.68 -5.51
C LEU A 12 -8.15 20.26 -6.13
N ILE A 13 -9.29 19.68 -5.78
CA ILE A 13 -10.61 20.22 -6.18
C ILE A 13 -10.96 21.45 -5.35
N GLU A 14 -10.45 21.49 -4.11
CA GLU A 14 -10.74 22.54 -3.13
C GLU A 14 -9.52 23.45 -2.93
N ASN A 15 -9.78 24.72 -2.61
CA ASN A 15 -8.73 25.65 -2.19
C ASN A 15 -8.31 25.32 -0.76
N ILE A 16 -7.12 24.74 -0.61
CA ILE A 16 -6.56 24.36 0.67
C ILE A 16 -5.39 25.25 1.03
N TYR A 17 -5.42 25.77 2.25
CA TYR A 17 -4.37 26.61 2.80
C TYR A 17 -3.73 25.92 4.02
N MET A 18 -2.44 26.09 4.17
CA MET A 18 -1.69 25.61 5.34
C MET A 18 -0.82 26.73 5.89
N ALA A 19 -0.44 26.62 7.15
CA ALA A 19 0.56 27.52 7.73
C ALA A 19 1.89 27.36 6.99
N GLN A 20 2.67 28.44 6.89
CA GLN A 20 4.01 28.36 6.33
C GLN A 20 4.86 27.36 7.14
N PRO A 21 5.57 26.42 6.49
CA PRO A 21 6.41 25.46 7.18
C PRO A 21 7.54 26.15 7.95
N ASN A 22 7.94 25.56 9.07
CA ASN A 22 9.07 26.04 9.85
C ASN A 22 10.33 26.15 8.97
N GLY A 23 11.03 27.28 9.04
CA GLY A 23 12.20 27.57 8.21
C GLY A 23 11.89 28.16 6.83
N PHE A 24 10.61 28.24 6.44
CA PHE A 24 10.17 28.85 5.18
C PHE A 24 9.21 30.02 5.40
N VAL A 25 9.11 30.50 6.64
CA VAL A 25 8.29 31.68 6.96
C VAL A 25 8.93 32.91 6.35
N VAL A 26 8.16 33.62 5.50
CA VAL A 26 8.65 34.82 4.83
C VAL A 26 8.53 36.01 5.78
N GLN A 27 9.65 36.71 6.01
CA GLN A 27 9.69 37.89 6.86
C GLN A 27 8.69 38.96 6.41
N GLY A 28 7.88 39.46 7.35
CA GLY A 28 6.81 40.44 7.09
C GLY A 28 5.54 39.84 6.50
N LYS A 29 5.46 38.50 6.35
CA LYS A 29 4.31 37.78 5.84
C LYS A 29 3.93 36.58 6.73
N GLU A 30 4.23 36.65 8.00
CA GLU A 30 4.05 35.58 8.99
C GLU A 30 2.58 35.14 9.10
N ASN A 31 1.66 36.08 8.87
CA ASN A 31 0.21 35.83 8.94
C ASN A 31 -0.39 35.25 7.67
N LEU A 32 0.40 35.07 6.62
CA LEU A 32 -0.08 34.51 5.36
C LEU A 32 0.01 32.98 5.37
N GLY A 33 -1.02 32.31 4.84
CA GLY A 33 -1.02 30.88 4.56
C GLY A 33 -0.45 30.57 3.18
N CYS A 34 0.07 29.35 3.03
CA CYS A 34 0.43 28.78 1.73
C CYS A 34 -0.78 28.16 1.08
N HIS A 35 -1.15 28.62 -0.10
CA HIS A 35 -2.15 27.96 -0.94
C HIS A 35 -1.54 26.73 -1.60
N LEU A 36 -2.08 25.56 -1.31
CA LEU A 36 -1.60 24.31 -1.89
C LEU A 36 -2.06 24.19 -3.34
N LYS A 37 -1.12 23.96 -4.23
CA LYS A 37 -1.40 23.70 -5.66
C LYS A 37 -1.58 22.21 -5.96
N LYS A 38 -1.12 21.34 -5.07
CA LYS A 38 -1.21 19.89 -5.19
C LYS A 38 -1.51 19.26 -3.85
N SER A 39 -2.11 18.10 -3.87
CA SER A 39 -2.35 17.30 -2.66
C SER A 39 -1.03 16.89 -2.01
N ILE A 40 -0.97 16.97 -0.69
CA ILE A 40 0.17 16.52 0.12
C ILE A 40 -0.27 15.43 1.09
N TYR A 41 0.69 14.64 1.56
CA TYR A 41 0.45 13.60 2.56
C TYR A 41 -0.13 14.22 3.85
N GLY A 42 -1.10 13.52 4.47
CA GLY A 42 -1.78 13.98 5.68
C GLY A 42 -3.08 14.75 5.44
N LEU A 43 -3.37 15.16 4.22
CA LEU A 43 -4.70 15.71 3.90
C LEU A 43 -5.75 14.59 3.89
N LYS A 44 -6.89 14.82 4.54
CA LYS A 44 -7.99 13.83 4.60
C LYS A 44 -8.48 13.37 3.23
N GLN A 45 -8.49 14.27 2.24
CA GLN A 45 -8.93 13.98 0.87
C GLN A 45 -7.85 13.39 -0.02
N ALA A 46 -6.56 13.42 0.38
CA ALA A 46 -5.45 13.00 -0.47
C ALA A 46 -5.56 11.51 -0.87
N SER A 47 -5.85 10.64 0.09
CA SER A 47 -5.99 9.20 -0.15
C SER A 47 -7.17 8.90 -1.07
N ARG A 48 -8.30 9.62 -0.93
CA ARG A 48 -9.45 9.46 -1.80
C ARG A 48 -9.15 9.91 -3.24
N GLN A 49 -8.49 11.05 -3.42
CA GLN A 49 -8.10 11.56 -4.75
C GLN A 49 -7.14 10.58 -5.45
N TRP A 50 -6.19 10.06 -4.69
CA TRP A 50 -5.29 9.03 -5.18
C TRP A 50 -6.06 7.77 -5.65
N TYR A 51 -6.92 7.24 -4.79
CA TYR A 51 -7.73 6.08 -5.12
C TYR A 51 -8.54 6.28 -6.40
N LEU A 52 -9.23 7.42 -6.53
CA LEU A 52 -10.05 7.72 -7.72
C LEU A 52 -9.20 7.76 -9.00
N LYS A 53 -8.06 8.44 -8.96
CA LYS A 53 -7.13 8.50 -10.09
C LYS A 53 -6.57 7.14 -10.45
N PHE A 54 -6.17 6.37 -9.43
CA PHE A 54 -5.66 5.02 -9.62
C PHE A 54 -6.71 4.10 -10.22
N ASN A 55 -7.92 4.07 -9.64
CA ASN A 55 -9.03 3.25 -10.12
C ASN A 55 -9.34 3.55 -11.59
N GLU A 56 -9.51 4.82 -11.95
CA GLU A 56 -9.75 5.21 -13.34
C GLU A 56 -8.65 4.71 -14.28
N THR A 57 -7.40 4.89 -13.90
CA THR A 57 -6.25 4.49 -14.71
C THR A 57 -6.17 2.99 -14.89
N ILE A 58 -6.32 2.21 -13.80
CA ILE A 58 -6.17 0.76 -13.86
C ILE A 58 -7.34 0.07 -14.59
N ARG A 59 -8.54 0.63 -14.46
CA ARG A 59 -9.71 0.15 -15.23
C ARG A 59 -9.57 0.39 -16.72
N ARG A 60 -8.99 1.52 -17.15
CA ARG A 60 -8.65 1.76 -18.57
C ARG A 60 -7.65 0.75 -19.11
N PHE A 61 -6.77 0.22 -18.29
CA PHE A 61 -5.85 -0.85 -18.66
C PHE A 61 -6.49 -2.24 -18.69
N GLY A 62 -7.79 -2.34 -18.38
CA GLY A 62 -8.59 -3.55 -18.49
C GLY A 62 -8.67 -4.39 -17.21
N PHE A 63 -8.30 -3.83 -16.07
CA PHE A 63 -8.58 -4.45 -14.79
C PHE A 63 -10.04 -4.26 -14.38
N LYS A 64 -10.57 -5.25 -13.68
CA LYS A 64 -11.86 -5.19 -12.99
C LYS A 64 -11.63 -5.10 -11.51
N GLU A 65 -12.33 -4.21 -10.87
CA GLU A 65 -12.38 -4.03 -9.42
C GLU A 65 -13.15 -5.20 -8.79
N ASN A 66 -12.72 -5.64 -7.61
CA ASN A 66 -13.43 -6.65 -6.84
C ASN A 66 -14.64 -6.01 -6.16
N GLU A 67 -15.76 -6.72 -6.08
CA GLU A 67 -17.02 -6.22 -5.51
C GLU A 67 -16.98 -6.14 -3.99
N GLU A 68 -16.22 -7.02 -3.34
CA GLU A 68 -16.11 -7.08 -1.87
C GLU A 68 -15.02 -6.14 -1.31
N ASP A 69 -13.95 -5.91 -2.08
CA ASP A 69 -12.83 -5.04 -1.69
C ASP A 69 -12.34 -4.23 -2.89
N ASN A 70 -12.65 -2.96 -2.87
CA ASN A 70 -12.33 -2.00 -3.93
C ASN A 70 -10.82 -1.75 -4.11
N CYS A 71 -9.98 -2.24 -3.20
CA CYS A 71 -8.52 -2.17 -3.33
C CYS A 71 -7.93 -3.37 -4.07
N ILE A 72 -8.75 -4.36 -4.44
CA ILE A 72 -8.34 -5.56 -5.17
C ILE A 72 -8.85 -5.47 -6.61
N TYR A 73 -7.96 -5.72 -7.55
CA TYR A 73 -8.25 -5.71 -8.97
C TYR A 73 -7.76 -6.99 -9.62
N ALA A 74 -8.49 -7.44 -10.63
CA ALA A 74 -8.12 -8.61 -11.41
C ALA A 74 -8.21 -8.33 -12.92
N LYS A 75 -7.29 -8.92 -13.68
CA LYS A 75 -7.33 -8.93 -15.15
C LYS A 75 -7.10 -10.35 -15.66
N PHE A 76 -7.99 -10.79 -16.56
CA PHE A 76 -7.92 -12.10 -17.18
C PHE A 76 -7.75 -11.91 -18.69
N ARG A 77 -6.80 -12.63 -19.28
CA ARG A 77 -6.52 -12.57 -20.71
C ARG A 77 -5.97 -13.92 -21.20
N ASN A 78 -6.66 -14.55 -22.13
CA ASN A 78 -6.21 -15.81 -22.76
C ASN A 78 -5.83 -16.92 -21.77
N GLY A 79 -6.64 -17.15 -20.72
CA GLY A 79 -6.38 -18.16 -19.70
C GLY A 79 -5.31 -17.77 -18.66
N ARG A 80 -4.69 -16.59 -18.79
CA ARG A 80 -3.74 -16.03 -17.83
C ARG A 80 -4.43 -14.99 -16.97
N TYR A 81 -3.92 -14.80 -15.75
CA TYR A 81 -4.49 -13.84 -14.81
C TYR A 81 -3.42 -13.05 -14.09
N ILE A 82 -3.80 -11.86 -13.68
CA ILE A 82 -3.03 -11.02 -12.76
C ILE A 82 -3.97 -10.38 -11.75
N PHE A 83 -3.59 -10.44 -10.50
CA PHE A 83 -4.20 -9.72 -9.40
C PHE A 83 -3.32 -8.54 -9.01
N LEU A 84 -3.98 -7.46 -8.65
CA LEU A 84 -3.36 -6.25 -8.13
C LEU A 84 -4.06 -5.88 -6.84
N VAL A 85 -3.28 -5.66 -5.78
CA VAL A 85 -3.77 -5.17 -4.48
C VAL A 85 -3.13 -3.82 -4.23
N LEU A 86 -3.97 -2.80 -4.07
CA LEU A 86 -3.57 -1.44 -3.72
C LEU A 86 -3.67 -1.26 -2.21
N TYR A 87 -2.57 -0.87 -1.58
CA TYR A 87 -2.56 -0.50 -0.17
C TYR A 87 -1.81 0.81 0.03
N VAL A 88 -2.56 1.89 0.21
CA VAL A 88 -2.03 3.26 0.35
C VAL A 88 -1.11 3.62 -0.83
N ASP A 89 0.21 3.48 -0.66
CA ASP A 89 1.27 3.75 -1.64
C ASP A 89 1.98 2.48 -2.14
N GLU A 90 1.57 1.31 -1.66
CA GLU A 90 2.13 0.02 -2.06
C GLU A 90 1.19 -0.73 -3.00
N ILE A 91 1.75 -1.32 -4.05
CA ILE A 91 1.02 -2.16 -5.00
C ILE A 91 1.67 -3.53 -5.02
N LEU A 92 0.89 -4.54 -4.65
CA LEU A 92 1.26 -5.93 -4.80
C LEU A 92 0.69 -6.48 -6.10
N LEU A 93 1.53 -7.12 -6.91
CA LEU A 93 1.12 -7.80 -8.12
C LEU A 93 1.38 -9.29 -7.97
N ALA A 94 0.39 -10.11 -8.34
CA ALA A 94 0.52 -11.56 -8.40
C ALA A 94 -0.05 -12.05 -9.73
N SER A 95 0.77 -12.74 -10.52
CA SER A 95 0.38 -13.19 -11.85
C SER A 95 0.78 -14.66 -12.08
N SER A 96 -0.02 -15.33 -12.89
CA SER A 96 0.31 -16.65 -13.45
C SER A 96 1.31 -16.61 -14.60
N ASP A 97 1.65 -15.41 -15.10
CA ASP A 97 2.44 -15.21 -16.31
C ASP A 97 3.32 -13.98 -16.20
N MET A 98 4.60 -14.12 -16.59
CA MET A 98 5.59 -13.06 -16.49
C MET A 98 5.37 -11.93 -17.50
N ASP A 99 4.86 -12.23 -18.70
CA ASP A 99 4.67 -11.20 -19.74
C ASP A 99 3.59 -10.21 -19.31
N ILE A 100 2.45 -10.71 -18.78
CA ILE A 100 1.38 -9.87 -18.23
C ILE A 100 1.88 -9.08 -17.01
N LEU A 101 2.72 -9.70 -16.17
CA LEU A 101 3.30 -9.00 -15.02
C LEU A 101 4.17 -7.83 -15.47
N LEU A 102 5.11 -8.05 -16.39
CA LEU A 102 6.01 -7.02 -16.91
C LEU A 102 5.27 -5.94 -17.68
N GLU A 103 4.26 -6.33 -18.52
CA GLU A 103 3.39 -5.37 -19.21
C GLU A 103 2.68 -4.45 -18.20
N THR A 104 2.13 -5.03 -17.12
CA THR A 104 1.44 -4.27 -16.07
C THR A 104 2.38 -3.37 -15.31
N MET A 105 3.57 -3.83 -14.92
CA MET A 105 4.59 -3.03 -14.24
C MET A 105 5.02 -1.83 -15.10
N LYS A 106 5.27 -2.06 -16.40
CA LYS A 106 5.62 -1.00 -17.35
C LYS A 106 4.51 0.03 -17.48
N PHE A 107 3.26 -0.42 -17.57
CA PHE A 107 2.10 0.47 -17.64
C PHE A 107 1.98 1.32 -16.37
N LEU A 108 2.07 0.71 -15.19
CA LEU A 108 2.00 1.43 -13.93
C LEU A 108 3.14 2.45 -13.79
N SER A 109 4.37 2.09 -14.13
CA SER A 109 5.53 2.99 -14.06
C SER A 109 5.46 4.13 -15.08
N SER A 110 4.75 3.95 -16.20
CA SER A 110 4.51 5.04 -17.17
C SER A 110 3.37 5.98 -16.75
N SER A 111 2.43 5.48 -15.95
CA SER A 111 1.26 6.24 -15.50
C SER A 111 1.46 6.96 -14.18
N PHE A 112 2.38 6.44 -13.35
CA PHE A 112 2.63 6.92 -12.00
C PHE A 112 4.13 6.90 -11.71
N ASP A 113 4.60 7.80 -10.86
CA ASP A 113 5.98 7.80 -10.37
C ASP A 113 6.15 6.67 -9.34
N MET A 114 6.61 5.52 -9.81
CA MET A 114 6.71 4.28 -9.03
C MET A 114 8.11 3.70 -9.06
N LYS A 115 8.52 3.15 -7.90
CA LYS A 115 9.74 2.38 -7.77
C LYS A 115 9.41 0.90 -7.72
N ASP A 116 10.10 0.10 -8.54
CA ASP A 116 10.06 -1.35 -8.41
C ASP A 116 10.89 -1.80 -7.20
N MET A 117 10.24 -2.50 -6.28
CA MET A 117 10.84 -3.05 -5.07
C MET A 117 11.22 -4.53 -5.22
N GLY A 118 11.08 -5.09 -6.43
CA GLY A 118 11.36 -6.49 -6.71
C GLY A 118 10.31 -7.46 -6.16
N GLU A 119 10.74 -8.67 -5.86
CA GLU A 119 9.85 -9.71 -5.30
C GLU A 119 9.39 -9.30 -3.89
N ALA A 120 8.10 -9.50 -3.62
CA ALA A 120 7.53 -9.16 -2.33
C ALA A 120 7.99 -10.16 -1.26
N SER A 121 8.83 -9.70 -0.34
CA SER A 121 9.25 -10.45 0.84
C SER A 121 8.57 -9.98 2.13
N TYR A 122 7.98 -8.79 2.09
CA TYR A 122 7.25 -8.18 3.20
C TYR A 122 6.10 -7.35 2.66
N VAL A 123 4.89 -7.56 3.17
CA VAL A 123 3.68 -6.78 2.82
C VAL A 123 2.84 -6.61 4.07
N LEU A 124 2.46 -5.38 4.41
CA LEU A 124 1.59 -5.07 5.56
C LEU A 124 2.09 -5.63 6.90
N GLY A 125 3.40 -5.68 7.11
CA GLY A 125 3.97 -6.27 8.32
C GLY A 125 3.99 -7.81 8.34
N ILE A 126 3.56 -8.46 7.25
CA ILE A 126 3.61 -9.90 7.08
C ILE A 126 4.83 -10.25 6.23
N GLN A 127 5.69 -11.09 6.75
CA GLN A 127 6.81 -11.67 6.00
C GLN A 127 6.28 -12.77 5.08
N ILE A 128 6.71 -12.71 3.82
CA ILE A 128 6.39 -13.72 2.80
C ILE A 128 7.64 -14.55 2.57
N HIS A 129 7.55 -15.84 2.86
CA HIS A 129 8.57 -16.83 2.52
C HIS A 129 8.06 -17.68 1.37
N ARG A 130 8.84 -17.71 0.27
CA ARG A 130 8.47 -18.48 -0.92
C ARG A 130 9.59 -19.42 -1.31
N ASP A 131 9.27 -20.71 -1.36
CA ASP A 131 10.10 -21.74 -1.99
C ASP A 131 9.41 -22.22 -3.26
N ARG A 132 9.92 -21.78 -4.41
CA ARG A 132 9.34 -22.15 -5.71
C ARG A 132 9.62 -23.60 -6.07
N ASN A 133 10.74 -24.18 -5.61
CA ASN A 133 11.09 -25.56 -5.90
C ASN A 133 10.21 -26.53 -5.12
N ALA A 134 9.95 -26.22 -3.86
CA ALA A 134 9.05 -27.00 -3.01
C ALA A 134 7.58 -26.66 -3.23
N GLY A 135 7.24 -25.60 -3.99
CA GLY A 135 5.86 -25.13 -4.16
C GLY A 135 5.25 -24.55 -2.89
N VAL A 136 6.07 -24.07 -1.94
CA VAL A 136 5.62 -23.60 -0.62
C VAL A 136 5.57 -22.08 -0.59
N LEU A 137 4.46 -21.55 -0.08
CA LEU A 137 4.29 -20.15 0.31
C LEU A 137 3.97 -20.09 1.81
N GLY A 138 4.89 -19.50 2.59
CA GLY A 138 4.73 -19.28 4.02
C GLY A 138 4.48 -17.81 4.34
N LEU A 139 3.58 -17.54 5.28
CA LEU A 139 3.33 -16.21 5.81
C LEU A 139 3.70 -16.18 7.30
N SER A 140 4.38 -15.13 7.75
CA SER A 140 4.85 -15.02 9.13
C SER A 140 4.72 -13.60 9.65
N GLN A 141 4.28 -13.46 10.89
CA GLN A 141 4.28 -12.20 11.63
C GLN A 141 5.32 -12.19 12.76
N ARG A 142 6.39 -12.99 12.63
CA ARG A 142 7.40 -13.17 13.67
C ARG A 142 7.92 -11.85 14.23
N THR A 143 8.32 -10.93 13.38
CA THR A 143 8.83 -9.60 13.79
C THR A 143 7.79 -8.81 14.59
N TYR A 144 6.53 -8.87 14.18
CA TYR A 144 5.44 -8.22 14.92
C TYR A 144 5.27 -8.84 16.31
N ILE A 145 5.21 -10.16 16.39
CA ILE A 145 5.09 -10.90 17.66
C ILE A 145 6.26 -10.56 18.58
N GLU A 146 7.49 -10.63 18.09
CA GLU A 146 8.69 -10.28 18.87
C GLU A 146 8.65 -8.84 19.40
N ASN A 147 8.17 -7.88 18.60
CA ASN A 147 8.01 -6.50 19.02
C ASN A 147 6.93 -6.32 20.10
N VAL A 148 5.81 -7.04 19.98
CA VAL A 148 4.75 -7.07 21.01
C VAL A 148 5.31 -7.64 22.32
N LEU A 149 5.96 -8.80 22.26
CA LEU A 149 6.56 -9.43 23.46
C LEU A 149 7.58 -8.50 24.13
N ARG A 150 8.40 -7.82 23.34
CA ARG A 150 9.39 -6.84 23.86
C ARG A 150 8.70 -5.65 24.52
N ARG A 151 7.65 -5.10 23.91
CA ARG A 151 6.86 -3.98 24.45
C ARG A 151 6.28 -4.28 25.82
N TYR A 152 5.83 -5.52 26.02
CA TYR A 152 5.23 -5.94 27.28
C TYR A 152 6.23 -6.65 28.22
N GLY A 153 7.52 -6.63 27.93
CA GLY A 153 8.55 -7.26 28.77
C GLY A 153 8.49 -8.80 28.80
N MET A 154 7.79 -9.41 27.87
CA MET A 154 7.52 -10.87 27.83
C MET A 154 8.46 -11.66 26.91
N HIS A 155 9.49 -11.02 26.34
CA HIS A 155 10.39 -11.65 25.36
C HIS A 155 11.19 -12.84 25.91
N ALA A 156 11.39 -12.92 27.25
CA ALA A 156 12.08 -14.03 27.94
C ALA A 156 11.12 -15.03 28.57
N CYS A 157 9.81 -14.85 28.43
CA CYS A 157 8.82 -15.76 29.00
C CYS A 157 8.81 -17.09 28.22
N LYS A 158 8.61 -18.21 28.97
CA LYS A 158 8.38 -19.51 28.34
C LYS A 158 7.01 -19.49 27.66
N ALA A 159 6.93 -20.12 26.48
CA ALA A 159 5.66 -20.36 25.85
C ALA A 159 4.78 -21.27 26.74
N THR A 160 3.58 -20.80 27.03
CA THR A 160 2.55 -21.58 27.71
C THR A 160 1.33 -21.69 26.81
N PRO A 161 0.55 -22.79 26.88
CA PRO A 161 -0.74 -22.82 26.21
C PRO A 161 -1.56 -21.62 26.69
N ALA A 162 -2.15 -20.89 25.75
CA ALA A 162 -3.04 -19.78 26.12
C ALA A 162 -4.13 -20.30 27.02
N PRO A 163 -4.42 -19.68 28.18
CA PRO A 163 -5.50 -20.08 29.05
C PRO A 163 -6.85 -19.67 28.45
N ILE A 164 -7.21 -20.31 27.36
CA ILE A 164 -8.57 -20.20 26.83
C ILE A 164 -9.39 -21.22 27.63
N VAL A 165 -10.19 -20.72 28.54
CA VAL A 165 -11.17 -21.54 29.23
C VAL A 165 -12.23 -21.93 28.19
N LYS A 166 -12.51 -23.24 28.11
CA LYS A 166 -13.60 -23.77 27.29
C LYS A 166 -14.88 -23.08 27.77
N ASP A 167 -15.52 -22.29 26.90
CA ASP A 167 -16.74 -21.49 27.17
C ASP A 167 -16.53 -19.98 27.48
N ASP A 168 -15.34 -19.43 27.39
CA ASP A 168 -15.16 -17.97 27.38
C ASP A 168 -15.82 -17.39 26.10
N LYS A 169 -16.87 -16.60 26.31
CA LYS A 169 -17.51 -15.81 25.26
C LYS A 169 -16.69 -14.52 25.10
N PHE A 170 -16.09 -14.36 23.92
CA PHE A 170 -15.49 -13.09 23.49
C PHE A 170 -16.56 -12.12 22.99
#